data_b9601d441cc08f6c23f5464509ea11ef
#
_entry.id   b9601d441cc08f6c23f5464509ea11ef
#
_cell.length_a   1.000
_cell.length_b   1.000
_cell.length_c   1.000
_cell.angle_alpha   90.00
_cell.angle_beta   90.00
_cell.angle_gamma   90.00
#
_symmetry.space_group_name_H-M   'P 1'
#
loop_
_entity.id
_entity.type
_entity.pdbx_description
1 polymer ?
#
loop_
_entity_poly.entity_id
_entity_poly.type
_entity_poly.pdbx_seq_one_letter_code
_entity_poly.pdbx_strand_id
1 'polypeptide(L)'
;PDAILIFETEIWPSMISRAYKKNIPLYLVNGRLSHKSYKAYAISSWLLKDVLKKITYLFVQTSKHKERFVKLGIKENCIEVVGSVKFDIANTDIIPIKTAPFILGASTHPGENEVLLNAYKRLQTQRDIKLFLCPRHTERSKEIAQQAALMGFRVKLYSDLDSEDYDVCIIDSTGLLPRFYASSLMSFVGG
;
A
#
# COMPACT_ATOMS: atom_id res chain seq x y z
N PRO A 1 -25.84 -8.70 -11.92
CA PRO A 1 -25.45 -8.84 -10.51
C PRO A 1 -26.53 -8.23 -9.64
N ASP A 2 -26.67 -8.73 -8.40
CA ASP A 2 -27.67 -8.27 -7.43
C ASP A 2 -27.20 -7.01 -6.70
N ALA A 3 -25.89 -6.75 -6.70
CA ALA A 3 -25.26 -5.54 -6.14
C ALA A 3 -23.91 -5.26 -6.81
N ILE A 4 -23.45 -4.02 -6.70
CA ILE A 4 -22.11 -3.59 -7.12
C ILE A 4 -21.41 -2.97 -5.91
N LEU A 5 -20.20 -3.47 -5.61
CA LEU A 5 -19.31 -2.92 -4.60
C LEU A 5 -18.13 -2.25 -5.30
N ILE A 6 -17.93 -0.95 -5.04
CA ILE A 6 -16.77 -0.20 -5.50
C ILE A 6 -15.84 -0.01 -4.31
N PHE A 7 -14.57 -0.33 -4.49
CA PHE A 7 -13.56 -0.17 -3.45
C PHE A 7 -12.80 1.14 -3.61
N GLU A 8 -12.54 1.83 -2.50
CA GLU A 8 -11.93 3.16 -2.44
C GLU A 8 -12.78 4.22 -3.19
N THR A 9 -12.15 5.11 -4.00
CA THR A 9 -12.90 6.21 -4.62
C THR A 9 -12.83 6.12 -6.15
N GLU A 10 -13.17 4.95 -6.68
CA GLU A 10 -13.27 4.69 -8.11
C GLU A 10 -14.66 5.11 -8.63
N ILE A 11 -14.83 6.42 -8.85
CA ILE A 11 -16.11 6.98 -9.32
C ILE A 11 -16.17 6.91 -10.86
N TRP A 12 -16.94 5.94 -11.34
CA TRP A 12 -17.18 5.72 -12.77
C TRP A 12 -18.60 6.13 -13.17
N PRO A 13 -18.80 7.36 -13.71
CA PRO A 13 -20.14 7.92 -13.94
C PRO A 13 -21.04 7.04 -14.81
N SER A 14 -20.49 6.45 -15.87
CA SER A 14 -21.24 5.57 -16.77
C SER A 14 -21.72 4.30 -16.10
N MET A 15 -20.85 3.66 -15.26
CA MET A 15 -21.19 2.46 -14.52
C MET A 15 -22.27 2.74 -13.49
N ILE A 16 -22.09 3.80 -12.68
CA ILE A 16 -23.04 4.21 -11.65
C ILE A 16 -24.42 4.52 -12.29
N SER A 17 -24.44 5.25 -13.39
CA SER A 17 -25.68 5.58 -14.09
C SER A 17 -26.39 4.37 -14.69
N ARG A 18 -25.63 3.38 -15.19
CA ARG A 18 -26.19 2.13 -15.72
C ARG A 18 -26.73 1.23 -14.60
N ALA A 19 -26.00 1.12 -13.49
CA ALA A 19 -26.47 0.38 -12.31
C ALA A 19 -27.81 0.93 -11.81
N TYR A 20 -27.87 2.25 -11.63
CA TYR A 20 -29.09 2.95 -11.22
C TYR A 20 -30.28 2.70 -12.15
N LYS A 21 -30.09 2.80 -13.49
CA LYS A 21 -31.14 2.52 -14.47
C LYS A 21 -31.65 1.08 -14.43
N LYS A 22 -30.81 0.14 -13.97
CA LYS A 22 -31.16 -1.28 -13.83
C LYS A 22 -31.64 -1.65 -12.42
N ASN A 23 -31.82 -0.67 -11.54
CA ASN A 23 -32.17 -0.88 -10.13
C ASN A 23 -31.18 -1.80 -9.38
N ILE A 24 -29.90 -1.79 -9.78
CA ILE A 24 -28.84 -2.54 -9.12
C ILE A 24 -28.23 -1.63 -8.03
N PRO A 25 -28.32 -2.00 -6.74
CA PRO A 25 -27.74 -1.19 -5.67
C PRO A 25 -26.22 -1.14 -5.79
N LEU A 26 -25.66 0.06 -5.56
CA LEU A 26 -24.25 0.32 -5.64
C LEU A 26 -23.73 0.88 -4.32
N TYR A 27 -22.70 0.23 -3.79
CA TYR A 27 -22.06 0.59 -2.53
C TYR A 27 -20.60 1.00 -2.78
N LEU A 28 -20.19 2.09 -2.12
CA LEU A 28 -18.79 2.49 -2.09
C LEU A 28 -18.20 2.07 -0.75
N VAL A 29 -17.22 1.19 -0.76
CA VAL A 29 -16.58 0.61 0.43
C VAL A 29 -15.16 1.17 0.58
N ASN A 30 -14.72 1.36 1.82
CA ASN A 30 -13.42 1.95 2.15
C ASN A 30 -13.20 3.33 1.52
N GLY A 31 -14.29 4.11 1.43
CA GLY A 31 -14.32 5.40 0.74
C GLY A 31 -13.33 6.41 1.34
N ARG A 32 -12.43 6.91 0.48
CA ARG A 32 -11.52 8.00 0.87
C ARG A 32 -11.49 9.06 -0.21
N LEU A 33 -11.61 10.31 0.20
CA LEU A 33 -11.56 11.44 -0.71
C LEU A 33 -10.49 12.42 -0.24
N SER A 34 -9.36 12.50 -0.96
CA SER A 34 -8.29 13.45 -0.64
C SER A 34 -8.77 14.90 -0.82
N HIS A 35 -8.08 15.86 -0.21
CA HIS A 35 -8.43 17.27 -0.42
C HIS A 35 -8.25 17.70 -1.89
N LYS A 36 -7.24 17.18 -2.56
CA LYS A 36 -6.99 17.42 -3.99
C LYS A 36 -8.12 16.87 -4.85
N SER A 37 -8.53 15.62 -4.62
CA SER A 37 -9.64 14.98 -5.34
C SER A 37 -10.98 15.69 -5.05
N TYR A 38 -11.22 16.07 -3.80
CA TYR A 38 -12.41 16.85 -3.44
C TYR A 38 -12.49 18.17 -4.23
N LYS A 39 -11.39 18.93 -4.31
CA LYS A 39 -11.36 20.17 -5.11
C LYS A 39 -11.66 19.92 -6.59
N ALA A 40 -11.05 18.88 -7.16
CA ALA A 40 -11.30 18.51 -8.57
C ALA A 40 -12.78 18.14 -8.79
N TYR A 41 -13.37 17.35 -7.89
CA TYR A 41 -14.80 16.99 -7.99
C TYR A 41 -15.72 18.16 -7.70
N ALA A 42 -15.34 19.11 -6.83
CA ALA A 42 -16.13 20.30 -6.56
C ALA A 42 -16.24 21.23 -7.80
N ILE A 43 -15.17 21.35 -8.59
CA ILE A 43 -15.19 22.12 -9.85
C ILE A 43 -16.15 21.47 -10.86
N SER A 44 -16.17 20.13 -10.92
CA SER A 44 -17.07 19.36 -11.82
C SER A 44 -18.40 19.00 -11.14
N SER A 45 -18.75 19.66 -10.03
CA SER A 45 -19.86 19.24 -9.15
C SER A 45 -21.22 19.23 -9.84
N TRP A 46 -21.46 20.10 -10.82
CA TRP A 46 -22.71 20.14 -11.59
C TRP A 46 -22.96 18.87 -12.40
N LEU A 47 -21.90 18.21 -12.91
CA LEU A 47 -21.99 16.93 -13.62
C LEU A 47 -22.00 15.73 -12.67
N LEU A 48 -21.22 15.79 -11.58
CA LEU A 48 -21.00 14.67 -10.67
C LEU A 48 -22.08 14.54 -9.60
N LYS A 49 -22.73 15.63 -9.18
CA LYS A 49 -23.78 15.61 -8.15
C LYS A 49 -24.88 14.61 -8.45
N ASP A 50 -25.36 14.59 -9.69
CA ASP A 50 -26.46 13.68 -10.06
C ASP A 50 -26.00 12.23 -10.22
N VAL A 51 -24.71 12.02 -10.49
CA VAL A 51 -24.11 10.69 -10.50
C VAL A 51 -23.92 10.17 -9.07
N LEU A 52 -23.38 11.00 -8.19
CA LEU A 52 -23.10 10.62 -6.79
C LEU A 52 -24.37 10.30 -6.01
N LYS A 53 -25.48 11.01 -6.27
CA LYS A 53 -26.79 10.72 -5.67
C LYS A 53 -27.38 9.36 -6.04
N LYS A 54 -26.87 8.71 -7.07
CA LYS A 54 -27.29 7.37 -7.52
C LYS A 54 -26.58 6.25 -6.76
N ILE A 55 -25.56 6.57 -5.96
CA ILE A 55 -24.91 5.60 -5.09
C ILE A 55 -25.86 5.30 -3.91
N THR A 56 -26.06 4.02 -3.64
CA THR A 56 -27.01 3.58 -2.63
C THR A 56 -26.52 3.91 -1.22
N TYR A 57 -25.22 3.59 -0.93
CA TYR A 57 -24.64 3.82 0.38
C TYR A 57 -23.12 3.91 0.30
N LEU A 58 -22.50 4.68 1.22
CA LEU A 58 -21.06 4.86 1.30
C LEU A 58 -20.55 4.47 2.68
N PHE A 59 -19.55 3.59 2.72
CA PHE A 59 -18.77 3.26 3.91
C PHE A 59 -17.41 3.93 3.80
N VAL A 60 -17.18 4.96 4.60
CA VAL A 60 -16.01 5.84 4.47
C VAL A 60 -15.03 5.66 5.62
N GLN A 61 -13.75 5.97 5.37
CA GLN A 61 -12.69 5.74 6.35
C GLN A 61 -12.72 6.70 7.55
N THR A 62 -13.09 7.97 7.35
CA THR A 62 -13.04 8.99 8.41
C THR A 62 -14.17 10.02 8.28
N SER A 63 -14.46 10.73 9.37
CA SER A 63 -15.43 11.84 9.39
C SER A 63 -15.07 12.95 8.38
N LYS A 64 -13.77 13.22 8.15
CA LYS A 64 -13.31 14.17 7.13
C LYS A 64 -13.69 13.75 5.71
N HIS A 65 -13.71 12.45 5.43
CA HIS A 65 -14.16 11.93 4.14
C HIS A 65 -15.67 12.03 4.03
N LYS A 66 -16.42 11.69 5.10
CA LYS A 66 -17.88 11.88 5.18
C LYS A 66 -18.27 13.32 4.86
N GLU A 67 -17.68 14.30 5.55
CA GLU A 67 -17.94 15.73 5.32
C GLU A 67 -17.74 16.15 3.84
N ARG A 68 -16.67 15.64 3.19
CA ARG A 68 -16.40 15.95 1.79
C ARG A 68 -17.45 15.38 0.85
N PHE A 69 -17.91 14.16 1.09
CA PHE A 69 -18.97 13.54 0.29
C PHE A 69 -20.30 14.24 0.49
N VAL A 70 -20.64 14.66 1.71
CA VAL A 70 -21.83 15.49 1.99
C VAL A 70 -21.77 16.81 1.23
N LYS A 71 -20.61 17.51 1.23
CA LYS A 71 -20.42 18.74 0.46
C LYS A 71 -20.54 18.53 -1.06
N LEU A 72 -20.25 17.32 -1.56
CA LEU A 72 -20.50 16.95 -2.96
C LEU A 72 -21.96 16.58 -3.24
N GLY A 73 -22.84 16.61 -2.24
CA GLY A 73 -24.29 16.48 -2.38
C GLY A 73 -24.85 15.09 -2.10
N ILE A 74 -24.07 14.19 -1.52
CA ILE A 74 -24.59 12.91 -1.02
C ILE A 74 -25.31 13.16 0.31
N LYS A 75 -26.45 12.50 0.50
CA LYS A 75 -27.21 12.60 1.75
C LYS A 75 -26.42 12.01 2.91
N GLU A 76 -26.39 12.71 4.04
CA GLU A 76 -25.61 12.28 5.21
C GLU A 76 -26.02 10.92 5.76
N ASN A 77 -27.32 10.61 5.72
CA ASN A 77 -27.86 9.31 6.16
C ASN A 77 -27.49 8.14 5.23
N CYS A 78 -26.91 8.41 4.06
CA CYS A 78 -26.37 7.39 3.16
C CYS A 78 -24.85 7.20 3.31
N ILE A 79 -24.24 7.76 4.38
CA ILE A 79 -22.80 7.70 4.60
C ILE A 79 -22.51 7.26 6.05
N GLU A 80 -21.75 6.19 6.20
CA GLU A 80 -21.29 5.67 7.48
C GLU A 80 -19.76 5.71 7.57
N VAL A 81 -19.24 6.04 8.77
CA VAL A 81 -17.79 6.03 9.04
C VAL A 81 -17.45 4.70 9.68
N VAL A 82 -16.72 3.85 8.95
CA VAL A 82 -16.40 2.47 9.37
C VAL A 82 -14.90 2.24 9.60
N GLY A 83 -14.04 3.24 9.37
CA GLY A 83 -12.59 3.05 9.41
C GLY A 83 -12.02 2.52 8.10
N SER A 84 -10.75 2.14 8.12
CA SER A 84 -10.08 1.57 6.95
C SER A 84 -9.88 0.07 7.11
N VAL A 85 -10.34 -0.71 6.14
CA VAL A 85 -10.17 -2.17 6.10
C VAL A 85 -8.69 -2.58 6.10
N LYS A 86 -7.78 -1.66 5.81
CA LYS A 86 -6.33 -1.93 5.86
C LYS A 86 -5.83 -2.21 7.29
N PHE A 87 -6.55 -1.74 8.31
CA PHE A 87 -6.21 -1.99 9.71
C PHE A 87 -6.68 -3.36 10.21
N ASP A 88 -7.63 -3.99 9.53
CA ASP A 88 -8.12 -5.32 9.92
C ASP A 88 -7.09 -6.42 9.66
N ILE A 89 -6.15 -6.17 8.73
CA ILE A 89 -5.01 -7.07 8.44
C ILE A 89 -4.04 -7.16 9.62
N ALA A 90 -4.01 -6.18 10.51
CA ALA A 90 -3.12 -6.16 11.67
C ALA A 90 -3.42 -7.28 12.71
N ASN A 91 -4.56 -7.94 12.61
CA ASN A 91 -4.96 -9.03 13.50
C ASN A 91 -4.67 -10.44 12.93
N THR A 92 -3.96 -10.55 11.81
CA THR A 92 -3.51 -11.86 11.33
C THR A 92 -2.28 -12.32 12.13
N ASP A 93 -2.24 -13.59 12.52
CA ASP A 93 -1.08 -14.21 13.15
C ASP A 93 0.13 -14.14 12.20
N ILE A 94 0.93 -13.08 12.35
CA ILE A 94 2.14 -12.89 11.56
C ILE A 94 3.22 -13.78 12.14
N ILE A 95 3.62 -14.82 11.40
CA ILE A 95 4.73 -15.68 11.78
C ILE A 95 6.04 -14.94 11.47
N PRO A 96 6.84 -14.55 12.50
CA PRO A 96 8.11 -13.88 12.29
C PRO A 96 9.11 -14.76 11.52
N ILE A 97 10.04 -14.12 10.84
CA ILE A 97 11.13 -14.81 10.14
C ILE A 97 12.25 -15.08 11.14
N LYS A 98 12.70 -16.33 11.21
CA LYS A 98 13.87 -16.71 11.99
C LYS A 98 15.13 -16.48 11.14
N THR A 99 15.91 -15.48 11.47
CA THR A 99 17.18 -15.14 10.82
C THR A 99 18.03 -14.30 11.78
N ALA A 100 19.29 -14.05 11.42
CA ALA A 100 20.13 -13.09 12.10
C ALA A 100 19.47 -11.69 12.17
N PRO A 101 19.82 -10.84 13.15
CA PRO A 101 19.29 -9.48 13.23
C PRO A 101 19.48 -8.71 11.92
N PHE A 102 18.46 -7.97 11.50
CA PHE A 102 18.52 -7.26 10.22
C PHE A 102 17.80 -5.90 10.23
N ILE A 103 18.22 -5.05 9.29
CA ILE A 103 17.54 -3.81 8.93
C ILE A 103 16.74 -4.08 7.65
N LEU A 104 15.51 -3.56 7.58
CA LEU A 104 14.62 -3.72 6.44
C LEU A 104 14.50 -2.41 5.64
N GLY A 105 14.80 -2.44 4.35
CA GLY A 105 14.36 -1.43 3.39
C GLY A 105 13.11 -1.93 2.68
N ALA A 106 11.94 -1.40 3.06
CA ALA A 106 10.64 -1.86 2.57
C ALA A 106 10.09 -0.94 1.48
N SER A 107 9.52 -1.51 0.43
CA SER A 107 8.87 -0.80 -0.69
C SER A 107 9.76 0.28 -1.32
N THR A 108 11.05 0.01 -1.44
CA THR A 108 12.03 0.98 -1.89
C THR A 108 11.86 1.38 -3.35
N HIS A 109 12.07 2.67 -3.62
CA HIS A 109 12.04 3.27 -4.96
C HIS A 109 13.44 3.43 -5.56
N PRO A 110 13.56 3.76 -6.87
CA PRO A 110 14.84 4.08 -7.49
C PRO A 110 15.64 5.14 -6.73
N GLY A 111 16.93 4.89 -6.49
CA GLY A 111 17.82 5.75 -5.70
C GLY A 111 17.86 5.43 -4.21
N GLU A 112 16.77 4.98 -3.60
CA GLU A 112 16.71 4.70 -2.15
C GLU A 112 17.56 3.47 -1.79
N ASN A 113 17.62 2.47 -2.66
CA ASN A 113 18.45 1.28 -2.44
C ASN A 113 19.93 1.63 -2.33
N GLU A 114 20.42 2.55 -3.17
CA GLU A 114 21.80 3.01 -3.13
C GLU A 114 22.12 3.72 -1.81
N VAL A 115 21.21 4.56 -1.33
CA VAL A 115 21.36 5.25 -0.04
C VAL A 115 21.45 4.23 1.10
N LEU A 116 20.55 3.22 1.11
CA LEU A 116 20.51 2.18 2.12
C LEU A 116 21.78 1.30 2.09
N LEU A 117 22.25 0.90 0.91
CA LEU A 117 23.48 0.13 0.73
C LEU A 117 24.70 0.91 1.23
N ASN A 118 24.80 2.20 0.90
CA ASN A 118 25.88 3.07 1.38
C ASN A 118 25.85 3.26 2.90
N ALA A 119 24.66 3.44 3.49
CA ALA A 119 24.51 3.51 4.93
C ALA A 119 24.87 2.18 5.61
N TYR A 120 24.43 1.07 5.05
CA TYR A 120 24.73 -0.27 5.55
C TYR A 120 26.23 -0.59 5.50
N LYS A 121 26.93 -0.19 4.46
CA LYS A 121 28.39 -0.37 4.33
C LYS A 121 29.16 0.24 5.52
N ARG A 122 28.67 1.34 6.08
CA ARG A 122 29.27 1.97 7.27
C ARG A 122 28.92 1.23 8.57
N LEU A 123 27.76 0.59 8.62
CA LEU A 123 27.28 -0.14 9.80
C LEU A 123 27.88 -1.55 9.90
N GLN A 124 28.07 -2.23 8.78
CA GLN A 124 28.57 -3.61 8.71
C GLN A 124 29.93 -3.79 9.40
N THR A 125 30.80 -2.76 9.40
CA THR A 125 32.09 -2.79 10.08
C THR A 125 31.99 -2.78 11.61
N GLN A 126 30.83 -2.49 12.16
CA GLN A 126 30.62 -2.27 13.60
C GLN A 126 29.69 -3.31 14.24
N ARG A 127 28.84 -3.98 13.46
CA ARG A 127 27.84 -4.92 13.97
C ARG A 127 27.56 -6.03 12.98
N ASP A 128 27.32 -7.23 13.49
CA ASP A 128 26.83 -8.37 12.70
C ASP A 128 25.30 -8.24 12.49
N ILE A 129 24.92 -7.42 11.54
CA ILE A 129 23.51 -7.13 11.17
C ILE A 129 23.40 -7.32 9.67
N LYS A 130 22.33 -7.96 9.21
CA LYS A 130 22.03 -8.13 7.77
C LYS A 130 21.21 -6.94 7.25
N LEU A 131 21.21 -6.74 5.92
CA LEU A 131 20.31 -5.81 5.25
C LEU A 131 19.34 -6.59 4.35
N PHE A 132 18.04 -6.40 4.57
CA PHE A 132 17.00 -6.89 3.68
C PHE A 132 16.42 -5.73 2.87
N LEU A 133 16.35 -5.88 1.55
CA LEU A 133 15.77 -4.89 0.65
C LEU A 133 14.57 -5.49 -0.09
N CYS A 134 13.41 -4.89 0.08
CA CYS A 134 12.19 -5.24 -0.63
C CYS A 134 11.80 -4.08 -1.56
N PRO A 135 12.14 -4.14 -2.85
CA PRO A 135 11.77 -3.08 -3.78
C PRO A 135 10.25 -3.01 -3.98
N ARG A 136 9.74 -1.81 -4.25
CA ARG A 136 8.32 -1.59 -4.61
C ARG A 136 7.90 -2.42 -5.82
N HIS A 137 8.82 -2.61 -6.76
CA HIS A 137 8.68 -3.38 -7.99
C HIS A 137 9.66 -4.54 -7.97
N THR A 138 9.17 -5.76 -7.78
CA THR A 138 9.99 -6.98 -7.61
C THR A 138 10.80 -7.33 -8.85
N GLU A 139 10.39 -6.90 -10.04
CA GLU A 139 11.16 -7.04 -11.28
C GLU A 139 12.53 -6.36 -11.22
N ARG A 140 12.74 -5.42 -10.30
CA ARG A 140 14.03 -4.75 -10.08
C ARG A 140 14.97 -5.51 -9.15
N SER A 141 14.55 -6.61 -8.57
CA SER A 141 15.34 -7.35 -7.58
C SER A 141 16.70 -7.78 -8.10
N LYS A 142 16.77 -8.23 -9.35
CA LYS A 142 18.06 -8.65 -9.98
C LYS A 142 19.00 -7.48 -10.21
N GLU A 143 18.49 -6.32 -10.63
CA GLU A 143 19.26 -5.08 -10.81
C GLU A 143 19.87 -4.64 -9.48
N ILE A 144 19.08 -4.63 -8.40
CA ILE A 144 19.51 -4.23 -7.06
C ILE A 144 20.53 -5.22 -6.50
N ALA A 145 20.34 -6.52 -6.75
CA ALA A 145 21.30 -7.55 -6.35
C ALA A 145 22.66 -7.34 -7.03
N GLN A 146 22.68 -7.04 -8.34
CA GLN A 146 23.91 -6.72 -9.07
C GLN A 146 24.58 -5.45 -8.52
N GLN A 147 23.81 -4.40 -8.26
CA GLN A 147 24.32 -3.16 -7.67
C GLN A 147 24.98 -3.43 -6.30
N ALA A 148 24.33 -4.18 -5.43
CA ALA A 148 24.88 -4.53 -4.13
C ALA A 148 26.17 -5.39 -4.24
N ALA A 149 26.20 -6.34 -5.18
CA ALA A 149 27.39 -7.16 -5.45
C ALA A 149 28.58 -6.32 -5.95
N LEU A 150 28.33 -5.34 -6.81
CA LEU A 150 29.36 -4.40 -7.29
C LEU A 150 29.93 -3.52 -6.16
N MET A 151 29.15 -3.28 -5.10
CA MET A 151 29.60 -2.59 -3.89
C MET A 151 30.42 -3.49 -2.93
N GLY A 152 30.56 -4.77 -3.27
CA GLY A 152 31.38 -5.75 -2.52
C GLY A 152 30.60 -6.56 -1.48
N PHE A 153 29.26 -6.53 -1.49
CA PHE A 153 28.44 -7.34 -0.58
C PHE A 153 28.22 -8.76 -1.13
N ARG A 154 28.13 -9.73 -0.23
CA ARG A 154 27.58 -11.05 -0.53
C ARG A 154 26.06 -10.93 -0.60
N VAL A 155 25.49 -11.25 -1.74
CA VAL A 155 24.06 -10.99 -2.01
C VAL A 155 23.31 -12.28 -2.32
N LYS A 156 22.13 -12.43 -1.74
CA LYS A 156 21.18 -13.51 -2.08
C LYS A 156 19.81 -12.90 -2.45
N LEU A 157 19.09 -13.59 -3.33
CA LEU A 157 17.65 -13.38 -3.48
C LEU A 157 16.94 -14.20 -2.40
N TYR A 158 15.82 -13.70 -1.91
CA TYR A 158 15.06 -14.41 -0.88
C TYR A 158 14.47 -15.74 -1.40
N SER A 159 14.11 -15.81 -2.68
CA SER A 159 13.68 -17.06 -3.33
C SER A 159 14.75 -18.14 -3.37
N ASP A 160 16.01 -17.76 -3.37
CA ASP A 160 17.18 -18.65 -3.51
C ASP A 160 17.98 -18.75 -2.18
N LEU A 161 17.31 -18.45 -1.06
CA LEU A 161 17.98 -18.40 0.25
C LEU A 161 18.19 -19.84 0.78
N ASP A 162 19.39 -20.35 0.60
CA ASP A 162 19.83 -21.70 0.99
C ASP A 162 20.81 -21.72 2.17
N SER A 163 21.35 -20.57 2.54
CA SER A 163 22.35 -20.42 3.61
C SER A 163 22.26 -19.03 4.25
N GLU A 164 22.86 -18.87 5.43
CA GLU A 164 22.98 -17.56 6.12
C GLU A 164 24.23 -16.78 5.70
N ASP A 165 25.01 -17.29 4.74
CA ASP A 165 26.25 -16.66 4.27
C ASP A 165 25.97 -15.55 3.23
N TYR A 166 25.39 -14.45 3.70
CA TYR A 166 25.14 -13.22 2.92
C TYR A 166 25.17 -11.99 3.83
N ASP A 167 25.40 -10.85 3.23
CA ASP A 167 25.33 -9.54 3.89
C ASP A 167 24.00 -8.86 3.56
N VAL A 168 23.56 -8.96 2.30
CA VAL A 168 22.35 -8.33 1.76
C VAL A 168 21.43 -9.39 1.18
N CYS A 169 20.17 -9.38 1.57
CA CYS A 169 19.13 -10.21 0.98
C CYS A 169 18.09 -9.33 0.25
N ILE A 170 17.83 -9.63 -1.01
CA ILE A 170 16.81 -8.93 -1.79
C ILE A 170 15.52 -9.76 -1.78
N ILE A 171 14.43 -9.19 -1.26
CA ILE A 171 13.12 -9.82 -1.22
C ILE A 171 12.46 -9.64 -2.59
N ASP A 172 12.44 -10.69 -3.36
CA ASP A 172 11.94 -10.75 -4.73
C ASP A 172 10.51 -11.32 -4.85
N SER A 173 9.81 -11.44 -3.71
CA SER A 173 8.46 -11.98 -3.61
C SER A 173 7.50 -10.98 -2.98
N THR A 174 6.22 -11.02 -3.36
CA THR A 174 5.17 -10.17 -2.83
C THR A 174 4.47 -10.81 -1.61
N GLY A 175 3.83 -9.99 -0.77
CA GLY A 175 3.00 -10.46 0.36
C GLY A 175 3.78 -10.83 1.63
N LEU A 176 5.11 -10.79 1.62
CA LEU A 176 5.94 -11.21 2.74
C LEU A 176 6.28 -10.08 3.73
N LEU A 177 6.12 -8.82 3.34
CA LEU A 177 6.52 -7.66 4.14
C LEU A 177 6.05 -7.68 5.61
N PRO A 178 4.81 -8.09 5.95
CA PRO A 178 4.38 -8.15 7.34
C PRO A 178 5.29 -9.01 8.23
N ARG A 179 5.77 -10.14 7.70
CA ARG A 179 6.69 -11.06 8.40
C ARG A 179 8.06 -10.41 8.64
N PHE A 180 8.56 -9.67 7.65
CA PHE A 180 9.82 -8.95 7.76
C PHE A 180 9.73 -7.77 8.73
N TYR A 181 8.62 -7.01 8.72
CA TYR A 181 8.39 -5.95 9.70
C TYR A 181 8.39 -6.47 11.14
N ALA A 182 7.73 -7.60 11.38
CA ALA A 182 7.66 -8.20 12.71
C ALA A 182 9.02 -8.71 13.24
N SER A 183 9.99 -8.92 12.35
CA SER A 183 11.30 -9.50 12.69
C SER A 183 12.46 -8.51 12.60
N SER A 184 12.27 -7.37 11.94
CA SER A 184 13.35 -6.40 11.73
C SER A 184 13.66 -5.60 12.99
N LEU A 185 14.95 -5.26 13.20
CA LEU A 185 15.37 -4.31 14.23
C LEU A 185 14.89 -2.89 13.93
N MET A 186 14.90 -2.54 12.65
CA MET A 186 14.52 -1.22 12.14
C MET A 186 14.04 -1.37 10.69
N SER A 187 13.04 -0.57 10.31
CA SER A 187 12.54 -0.55 8.95
C SER A 187 12.59 0.86 8.37
N PHE A 188 13.15 1.00 7.19
CA PHE A 188 12.97 2.14 6.30
C PHE A 188 11.80 1.82 5.37
N VAL A 189 10.89 2.76 5.18
CA VAL A 189 9.76 2.61 4.25
C VAL A 189 9.93 3.64 3.14
N GLY A 190 10.09 3.15 1.90
CA GLY A 190 10.20 3.98 0.72
C GLY A 190 8.89 4.68 0.35
N GLY A 191 8.97 5.84 -0.35
CA GLY A 191 7.79 6.61 -0.76
C GLY A 191 8.09 7.91 -1.47
#